data_022f49de2588d6e923fe66df1c308981
#
_entry.id   022f49de2588d6e923fe66df1c308981
#
_cell.length_a   1.000
_cell.length_b   1.000
_cell.length_c   1.000
_cell.angle_alpha   90.00
_cell.angle_beta   90.00
_cell.angle_gamma   90.00
#
_symmetry.space_group_name_H-M   'P 1'
#
loop_
_entity.id
_entity.type
_entity.pdbx_description
1 polymer ?
#
loop_
_entity_poly.entity_id
_entity_poly.type
_entity_poly.pdbx_seq_one_letter_code
_entity_poly.pdbx_strand_id
1 'polypeptide(L)'
;GKPFLVLLNTADPAGECAQSLAADLSVQYDAACLPVNCQTLTEQDVLEILRTILYEFPVAEACFRMPEWMDVLPPDNAVKQQLYARLREQMPSLRCLRQARRTAQALSEDPLLESADVERIGVDTGSVCYVLAFPRALYYDVISEQAGVALHSDGELISFLADMGRIQADYQHIRSALNDVRTKGYGVVAPAPGDLQLAEPEIVRKGGRYGVRLKASAKAIHMFQTNIETEISPEIGGENASSEILGFLLQGFDGDVEQLWQSNIFGKPIYTIAQEGVEEKLSCLPTKAVGKLQETLQRVVNEGSGTLICIIL
;
A
#
# COMPACT_ATOMS: atom_id res chain seq x y z
N GLY A 1 9.79 41.73 -18.55
CA GLY A 1 10.16 42.26 -19.89
C GLY A 1 9.29 41.62 -20.95
N LYS A 2 9.26 42.19 -22.14
CA LYS A 2 8.58 41.54 -23.28
C LYS A 2 9.51 40.51 -23.91
N PRO A 3 9.02 39.39 -24.43
CA PRO A 3 9.83 38.44 -25.18
C PRO A 3 10.40 39.14 -26.43
N PHE A 4 11.66 38.84 -26.75
CA PHE A 4 12.34 39.42 -27.91
C PHE A 4 13.26 38.36 -28.54
N LEU A 5 13.57 38.57 -29.79
CA LEU A 5 14.47 37.78 -30.61
C LEU A 5 15.57 38.69 -31.17
N VAL A 6 16.79 38.21 -31.23
CA VAL A 6 17.90 38.89 -31.87
C VAL A 6 18.01 38.37 -33.30
N LEU A 7 17.94 39.28 -34.28
CA LEU A 7 18.22 38.97 -35.69
C LEU A 7 19.64 39.41 -36.03
N LEU A 8 20.50 38.47 -36.39
CA LEU A 8 21.85 38.72 -36.86
C LEU A 8 21.85 38.83 -38.38
N ASN A 9 21.89 40.06 -38.90
CA ASN A 9 21.93 40.28 -40.35
C ASN A 9 23.31 39.96 -40.93
N THR A 10 23.37 38.96 -41.81
CA THR A 10 24.58 38.44 -42.43
C THR A 10 24.33 38.07 -43.89
N ALA A 11 25.34 38.20 -44.75
CA ALA A 11 25.26 37.78 -46.15
C ALA A 11 25.26 36.25 -46.30
N ASP A 12 25.84 35.53 -45.34
CA ASP A 12 25.89 34.06 -45.27
C ASP A 12 25.35 33.55 -43.89
N PRO A 13 24.04 33.37 -43.77
CA PRO A 13 23.43 32.86 -42.52
C PRO A 13 23.86 31.43 -42.11
N ALA A 14 24.28 30.63 -43.08
CA ALA A 14 24.73 29.25 -42.87
C ALA A 14 26.23 29.13 -42.52
N GLY A 15 26.98 30.22 -42.66
CA GLY A 15 28.41 30.24 -42.41
C GLY A 15 28.76 30.02 -40.95
N GLU A 16 29.84 29.27 -40.68
CA GLU A 16 30.28 28.91 -39.32
C GLU A 16 30.49 30.14 -38.42
N CYS A 17 31.02 31.25 -38.98
CA CYS A 17 31.25 32.47 -38.23
C CYS A 17 29.92 33.12 -37.74
N ALA A 18 28.89 33.14 -38.58
CA ALA A 18 27.58 33.66 -38.26
C ALA A 18 26.88 32.81 -37.22
N GLN A 19 26.96 31.48 -37.32
CA GLN A 19 26.38 30.55 -36.39
C GLN A 19 27.07 30.60 -35.02
N SER A 20 28.41 30.68 -34.97
CA SER A 20 29.18 30.83 -33.73
C SER A 20 28.80 32.14 -33.01
N LEU A 21 28.77 33.25 -33.74
CA LEU A 21 28.39 34.55 -33.18
C LEU A 21 26.94 34.57 -32.71
N ALA A 22 26.02 33.91 -33.41
CA ALA A 22 24.63 33.79 -32.99
C ALA A 22 24.50 32.98 -31.70
N ALA A 23 25.28 31.89 -31.53
CA ALA A 23 25.35 31.10 -30.31
C ALA A 23 25.86 31.92 -29.11
N ASP A 24 26.95 32.69 -29.31
CA ASP A 24 27.52 33.56 -28.28
C ASP A 24 26.54 34.65 -27.83
N LEU A 25 25.87 35.28 -28.79
CA LEU A 25 24.83 36.29 -28.50
C LEU A 25 23.62 35.71 -27.80
N SER A 26 23.22 34.49 -28.18
CA SER A 26 22.12 33.78 -27.51
C SER A 26 22.42 33.51 -26.05
N VAL A 27 23.64 33.12 -25.72
CA VAL A 27 24.10 32.91 -24.32
C VAL A 27 24.18 34.23 -23.58
N GLN A 28 24.74 35.28 -24.22
CA GLN A 28 24.94 36.60 -23.60
C GLN A 28 23.63 37.30 -23.22
N TYR A 29 22.61 37.19 -24.07
CA TYR A 29 21.32 37.89 -23.88
C TYR A 29 20.22 36.98 -23.34
N ASP A 30 20.49 35.70 -23.14
CA ASP A 30 19.50 34.68 -22.77
C ASP A 30 18.23 34.72 -23.65
N ALA A 31 18.45 34.97 -24.96
CA ALA A 31 17.41 35.07 -25.97
C ALA A 31 17.83 34.36 -27.24
N ALA A 32 16.86 33.86 -28.01
CA ALA A 32 17.20 33.24 -29.29
C ALA A 32 17.84 34.29 -30.25
N CYS A 33 18.88 33.87 -30.97
CA CYS A 33 19.53 34.64 -31.97
C CYS A 33 19.49 33.92 -33.34
N LEU A 34 18.87 34.50 -34.34
CA LEU A 34 18.76 33.95 -35.69
C LEU A 34 19.62 34.72 -36.67
N PRO A 35 20.61 34.06 -37.32
CA PRO A 35 21.30 34.65 -38.46
C PRO A 35 20.38 34.62 -39.68
N VAL A 36 20.17 35.79 -40.31
CA VAL A 36 19.28 35.91 -41.47
C VAL A 36 19.91 36.87 -42.48
N ASN A 37 19.61 36.70 -43.77
CA ASN A 37 19.94 37.65 -44.79
C ASN A 37 18.73 38.54 -45.12
N CYS A 38 18.71 39.78 -44.59
CA CYS A 38 17.58 40.68 -44.78
C CYS A 38 17.36 41.14 -46.23
N GLN A 39 18.34 40.95 -47.13
CA GLN A 39 18.18 41.30 -48.55
C GLN A 39 17.48 40.19 -49.35
N THR A 40 17.59 38.92 -48.91
CA THR A 40 17.03 37.75 -49.62
C THR A 40 16.05 37.01 -48.76
N LEU A 41 15.34 37.71 -47.84
CA LEU A 41 14.39 37.10 -46.93
C LEU A 41 13.28 36.38 -47.70
N THR A 42 13.10 35.09 -47.40
CA THR A 42 12.05 34.26 -47.95
C THR A 42 10.85 34.19 -47.01
N GLU A 43 9.71 33.71 -47.53
CA GLU A 43 8.54 33.44 -46.68
C GLU A 43 8.86 32.43 -45.55
N GLN A 44 9.72 31.43 -45.82
CA GLN A 44 10.15 30.44 -44.85
C GLN A 44 10.97 31.08 -43.73
N ASP A 45 11.87 32.01 -44.06
CA ASP A 45 12.67 32.73 -43.07
C ASP A 45 11.76 33.55 -42.13
N VAL A 46 10.73 34.18 -42.67
CA VAL A 46 9.75 34.94 -41.88
C VAL A 46 8.97 34.03 -40.94
N LEU A 47 8.53 32.87 -41.42
CA LEU A 47 7.83 31.88 -40.59
C LEU A 47 8.74 31.35 -39.49
N GLU A 48 10.02 31.10 -39.76
CA GLU A 48 11.00 30.69 -38.76
C GLU A 48 11.24 31.75 -37.70
N ILE A 49 11.36 33.02 -38.10
CA ILE A 49 11.45 34.15 -37.19
C ILE A 49 10.23 34.20 -36.27
N LEU A 50 9.02 34.15 -36.84
CA LEU A 50 7.77 34.14 -36.07
C LEU A 50 7.68 32.96 -35.13
N ARG A 51 8.05 31.77 -35.61
CA ARG A 51 8.07 30.58 -34.78
C ARG A 51 9.03 30.71 -33.61
N THR A 52 10.23 31.18 -33.85
CA THR A 52 11.28 31.37 -32.85
C THR A 52 10.86 32.36 -31.77
N ILE A 53 10.24 33.51 -32.17
CA ILE A 53 9.77 34.49 -31.18
C ILE A 53 8.64 33.92 -30.30
N LEU A 54 7.78 33.05 -30.86
CA LEU A 54 6.73 32.36 -30.06
C LEU A 54 7.32 31.45 -28.99
N TYR A 55 8.47 30.83 -29.23
CA TYR A 55 9.16 30.00 -28.24
C TYR A 55 9.87 30.84 -27.14
N GLU A 56 10.06 32.14 -27.31
CA GLU A 56 10.55 33.07 -26.29
C GLU A 56 9.43 33.52 -25.30
N PHE A 57 8.17 33.14 -25.55
CA PHE A 57 7.08 33.45 -24.63
C PHE A 57 7.25 32.73 -23.31
N PRO A 58 6.82 33.36 -22.19
CA PRO A 58 6.95 32.79 -20.89
C PRO A 58 6.07 31.55 -20.75
N VAL A 59 6.54 30.56 -19.96
CA VAL A 59 5.73 29.41 -19.57
C VAL A 59 4.73 29.87 -18.53
N ALA A 60 3.45 29.66 -18.80
CA ALA A 60 2.35 29.93 -17.90
C ALA A 60 2.02 28.69 -17.04
N GLU A 61 2.14 27.49 -17.63
CA GLU A 61 1.77 26.22 -16.98
C GLU A 61 2.73 25.10 -17.39
N ALA A 62 3.17 24.31 -16.39
CA ALA A 62 3.90 23.06 -16.61
C ALA A 62 3.06 21.88 -16.09
N CYS A 63 2.73 20.96 -16.97
CA CYS A 63 1.98 19.75 -16.69
C CYS A 63 2.92 18.54 -16.71
N PHE A 64 2.78 17.65 -15.73
CA PHE A 64 3.56 16.42 -15.63
C PHE A 64 2.63 15.22 -15.68
N ARG A 65 2.76 14.41 -16.73
CA ARG A 65 2.04 13.15 -16.84
C ARG A 65 2.89 12.05 -16.26
N MET A 66 2.34 11.36 -15.27
CA MET A 66 2.96 10.25 -14.57
C MET A 66 2.17 8.96 -14.83
N PRO A 67 2.75 7.77 -14.61
CA PRO A 67 2.00 6.51 -14.61
C PRO A 67 0.91 6.50 -13.53
N GLU A 68 -0.22 5.84 -13.81
CA GLU A 68 -1.39 5.78 -12.92
C GLU A 68 -1.06 5.25 -11.52
N TRP A 69 -0.09 4.32 -11.39
CA TRP A 69 0.30 3.79 -10.10
C TRP A 69 0.90 4.86 -9.16
N MET A 70 1.53 5.89 -9.72
CA MET A 70 2.06 7.01 -8.96
C MET A 70 0.92 7.90 -8.40
N ASP A 71 -0.18 8.03 -9.12
CA ASP A 71 -1.33 8.83 -8.68
C ASP A 71 -2.04 8.20 -7.48
N VAL A 72 -2.09 6.86 -7.44
CA VAL A 72 -2.73 6.09 -6.36
C VAL A 72 -1.95 6.18 -5.04
N LEU A 73 -0.64 6.47 -5.09
CA LEU A 73 0.18 6.59 -3.88
C LEU A 73 -0.31 7.74 -2.99
N PRO A 74 -0.32 7.54 -1.66
CA PRO A 74 -0.69 8.58 -0.73
C PRO A 74 0.28 9.78 -0.82
N PRO A 75 -0.17 11.00 -0.49
CA PRO A 75 0.65 12.22 -0.62
C PRO A 75 1.92 12.23 0.23
N ASP A 76 1.95 11.47 1.31
CA ASP A 76 3.08 11.31 2.23
C ASP A 76 4.07 10.22 1.82
N ASN A 77 3.81 9.50 0.72
CA ASN A 77 4.74 8.51 0.19
C ASN A 77 6.09 9.15 -0.16
N ALA A 78 7.18 8.55 0.31
CA ALA A 78 8.53 9.08 0.19
C ALA A 78 8.96 9.33 -1.27
N VAL A 79 8.64 8.40 -2.19
CA VAL A 79 8.96 8.50 -3.62
C VAL A 79 8.23 9.68 -4.25
N LYS A 80 6.93 9.84 -3.94
CA LYS A 80 6.10 10.94 -4.45
C LYS A 80 6.59 12.29 -3.94
N GLN A 81 6.98 12.37 -2.69
CA GLN A 81 7.53 13.60 -2.11
C GLN A 81 8.90 13.97 -2.71
N GLN A 82 9.78 12.99 -2.89
CA GLN A 82 11.07 13.21 -3.56
C GLN A 82 10.87 13.72 -4.99
N LEU A 83 9.97 13.11 -5.76
CA LEU A 83 9.64 13.59 -7.10
C LEU A 83 9.18 15.04 -7.09
N TYR A 84 8.22 15.39 -6.24
CA TYR A 84 7.70 16.75 -6.16
C TYR A 84 8.76 17.76 -5.72
N ALA A 85 9.68 17.38 -4.85
CA ALA A 85 10.78 18.23 -4.45
C ALA A 85 11.71 18.52 -5.64
N ARG A 86 12.07 17.50 -6.43
CA ARG A 86 12.88 17.62 -7.64
C ARG A 86 12.20 18.47 -8.71
N LEU A 87 10.92 18.24 -8.96
CA LEU A 87 10.17 19.07 -9.90
C LEU A 87 10.17 20.53 -9.48
N ARG A 88 9.96 20.84 -8.20
CA ARG A 88 9.99 22.21 -7.68
C ARG A 88 11.37 22.86 -7.81
N GLU A 89 12.43 22.10 -7.65
CA GLU A 89 13.82 22.59 -7.81
C GLU A 89 14.12 22.98 -9.26
N GLN A 90 13.59 22.24 -10.24
CA GLN A 90 13.83 22.48 -11.66
C GLN A 90 12.94 23.57 -12.27
N MET A 91 11.74 23.80 -11.71
CA MET A 91 10.78 24.76 -12.28
C MET A 91 11.28 26.20 -12.45
N PRO A 92 12.09 26.78 -11.54
CA PRO A 92 12.62 28.12 -11.73
C PRO A 92 13.50 28.28 -12.96
N SER A 93 14.05 27.20 -13.52
CA SER A 93 14.85 27.22 -14.75
C SER A 93 14.00 27.29 -16.02
N LEU A 94 12.70 26.94 -15.93
CA LEU A 94 11.74 26.93 -17.05
C LEU A 94 11.04 28.29 -17.16
N ARG A 95 11.68 29.27 -17.77
CA ARG A 95 11.13 30.63 -17.92
C ARG A 95 10.37 30.84 -19.23
N CYS A 96 10.85 30.25 -20.33
CA CYS A 96 10.24 30.36 -21.65
C CYS A 96 10.13 28.99 -22.32
N LEU A 97 9.25 28.89 -23.33
CA LEU A 97 8.95 27.62 -24.03
C LEU A 97 10.20 27.01 -24.69
N ARG A 98 11.17 27.81 -25.10
CA ARG A 98 12.45 27.34 -25.67
C ARG A 98 13.20 26.45 -24.72
N GLN A 99 13.10 26.67 -23.41
CA GLN A 99 13.83 25.93 -22.38
C GLN A 99 13.19 24.55 -22.06
N ALA A 100 11.99 24.30 -22.58
CA ALA A 100 11.24 23.07 -22.26
C ALA A 100 12.05 21.77 -22.49
N ARG A 101 12.75 21.67 -23.63
CA ARG A 101 13.58 20.48 -23.94
C ARG A 101 14.78 20.34 -23.01
N ARG A 102 15.41 21.48 -22.67
CA ARG A 102 16.55 21.48 -21.73
C ARG A 102 16.12 21.07 -20.33
N THR A 103 14.95 21.53 -19.90
CA THR A 103 14.37 21.12 -18.61
C THR A 103 14.02 19.63 -18.61
N ALA A 104 13.47 19.07 -19.69
CA ALA A 104 13.24 17.64 -19.82
C ALA A 104 14.55 16.84 -19.70
N GLN A 105 15.60 17.29 -20.36
CA GLN A 105 16.91 16.65 -20.29
C GLN A 105 17.49 16.69 -18.86
N ALA A 106 17.40 17.83 -18.18
CA ALA A 106 17.85 17.95 -16.80
C ALA A 106 17.03 17.07 -15.83
N LEU A 107 15.72 16.90 -16.08
CA LEU A 107 14.90 15.96 -15.34
C LEU A 107 15.29 14.51 -15.60
N SER A 108 15.67 14.15 -16.83
CA SER A 108 16.12 12.79 -17.18
C SER A 108 17.45 12.40 -16.54
N GLU A 109 18.22 13.36 -16.02
CA GLU A 109 19.45 13.09 -15.27
C GLU A 109 19.18 12.67 -13.81
N ASP A 110 17.93 12.82 -13.34
CA ASP A 110 17.56 12.40 -11.98
C ASP A 110 17.48 10.87 -11.90
N PRO A 111 18.16 10.23 -10.93
CA PRO A 111 18.16 8.78 -10.79
C PRO A 111 16.77 8.17 -10.47
N LEU A 112 15.81 8.98 -10.06
CA LEU A 112 14.43 8.56 -9.82
C LEU A 112 13.67 8.29 -11.12
N LEU A 113 14.07 8.92 -12.22
CA LEU A 113 13.41 8.85 -13.52
C LEU A 113 14.21 7.99 -14.50
N GLU A 114 13.52 7.24 -15.33
CA GLU A 114 14.10 6.57 -16.48
C GLU A 114 14.23 7.54 -17.67
N SER A 115 13.18 8.35 -17.89
CA SER A 115 13.20 9.45 -18.85
C SER A 115 12.18 10.53 -18.50
N ALA A 116 12.43 11.71 -19.01
CA ALA A 116 11.48 12.81 -19.02
C ALA A 116 11.47 13.43 -20.42
N ASP A 117 10.32 13.40 -21.08
CA ASP A 117 10.15 13.86 -22.44
C ASP A 117 9.08 14.94 -22.54
N VAL A 118 9.28 15.88 -23.49
CA VAL A 118 8.26 16.88 -23.79
C VAL A 118 7.20 16.25 -24.70
N GLU A 119 6.01 16.05 -24.18
CA GLU A 119 4.87 15.54 -24.95
C GLU A 119 4.26 16.60 -25.85
N ARG A 120 4.04 17.79 -25.29
CA ARG A 120 3.37 18.90 -26.01
C ARG A 120 3.84 20.25 -25.51
N ILE A 121 4.00 21.17 -26.44
CA ILE A 121 4.18 22.59 -26.17
C ILE A 121 2.98 23.32 -26.76
N GLY A 122 2.16 23.93 -25.91
CA GLY A 122 1.05 24.81 -26.28
C GLY A 122 1.54 26.26 -26.40
N VAL A 123 1.88 26.67 -27.61
CA VAL A 123 2.42 28.02 -27.87
C VAL A 123 1.35 29.09 -27.65
N ASP A 124 0.10 28.75 -27.88
CA ASP A 124 -1.09 29.61 -27.69
C ASP A 124 -1.41 29.86 -26.22
N THR A 125 -1.18 28.85 -25.37
CA THR A 125 -1.50 28.87 -23.93
C THR A 125 -0.29 29.11 -23.03
N GLY A 126 0.93 29.00 -23.60
CA GLY A 126 2.17 29.03 -22.82
C GLY A 126 2.34 27.75 -21.95
N SER A 127 1.72 26.65 -22.33
CA SER A 127 1.75 25.41 -21.57
C SER A 127 2.80 24.43 -22.09
N VAL A 128 3.46 23.71 -21.17
CA VAL A 128 4.38 22.61 -21.49
C VAL A 128 3.96 21.38 -20.74
N CYS A 129 3.70 20.28 -21.48
CA CYS A 129 3.39 19.00 -20.89
C CYS A 129 4.58 18.04 -21.02
N TYR A 130 5.00 17.47 -19.90
CA TYR A 130 6.05 16.46 -19.82
C TYR A 130 5.46 15.10 -19.53
N VAL A 131 6.07 14.06 -20.09
CA VAL A 131 5.82 12.65 -19.71
C VAL A 131 7.02 12.17 -18.93
N LEU A 132 6.77 11.65 -17.74
CA LEU A 132 7.79 11.09 -16.86
C LEU A 132 7.69 9.56 -16.88
N ALA A 133 8.78 8.89 -17.24
CA ALA A 133 8.92 7.45 -17.12
C ALA A 133 9.78 7.10 -15.90
N PHE A 134 9.45 6.00 -15.25
CA PHE A 134 10.11 5.53 -14.04
C PHE A 134 10.70 4.15 -14.25
N PRO A 135 11.86 3.86 -13.63
CA PRO A 135 12.44 2.52 -13.68
C PRO A 135 11.45 1.47 -13.16
N ARG A 136 11.36 0.36 -13.86
CA ARG A 136 10.45 -0.72 -13.48
C ARG A 136 10.78 -1.32 -12.11
N ALA A 137 12.05 -1.26 -11.69
CA ALA A 137 12.46 -1.64 -10.34
C ALA A 137 11.76 -0.82 -9.28
N LEU A 138 11.67 0.50 -9.44
CA LEU A 138 10.99 1.39 -8.51
C LEU A 138 9.50 1.03 -8.36
N TYR A 139 8.84 0.63 -9.45
CA TYR A 139 7.46 0.15 -9.40
C TYR A 139 7.31 -1.06 -8.47
N TYR A 140 8.20 -2.05 -8.59
CA TYR A 140 8.17 -3.23 -7.72
C TYR A 140 8.55 -2.92 -6.29
N ASP A 141 9.50 -2.01 -6.05
CA ASP A 141 9.87 -1.58 -4.70
C ASP A 141 8.68 -0.95 -3.98
N VAL A 142 7.96 -0.07 -4.66
CA VAL A 142 6.75 0.58 -4.12
C VAL A 142 5.64 -0.44 -3.83
N ILE A 143 5.38 -1.37 -4.76
CA ILE A 143 4.36 -2.42 -4.53
C ILE A 143 4.77 -3.34 -3.39
N SER A 144 6.06 -3.71 -3.31
CA SER A 144 6.59 -4.56 -2.24
C SER A 144 6.40 -3.90 -0.87
N GLU A 145 6.67 -2.61 -0.77
CA GLU A 145 6.44 -1.84 0.46
C GLU A 145 4.96 -1.83 0.86
N GLN A 146 4.05 -1.58 -0.09
CA GLN A 146 2.61 -1.57 0.17
C GLN A 146 2.04 -2.96 0.49
N ALA A 147 2.56 -4.00 -0.16
CA ALA A 147 2.13 -5.38 0.04
C ALA A 147 2.75 -6.03 1.30
N GLY A 148 3.86 -5.49 1.82
CA GLY A 148 4.65 -6.11 2.89
C GLY A 148 5.36 -7.40 2.46
N VAL A 149 5.51 -7.62 1.14
CA VAL A 149 6.12 -8.82 0.54
C VAL A 149 7.03 -8.40 -0.59
N ALA A 150 8.24 -8.96 -0.67
CA ALA A 150 9.18 -8.68 -1.75
C ALA A 150 8.65 -9.21 -3.09
N LEU A 151 8.51 -8.31 -4.07
CA LEU A 151 8.04 -8.59 -5.42
C LEU A 151 9.01 -7.97 -6.43
N HIS A 152 9.49 -8.74 -7.41
CA HIS A 152 10.50 -8.29 -8.35
C HIS A 152 10.12 -8.49 -9.83
N SER A 153 8.97 -9.13 -10.08
CA SER A 153 8.52 -9.46 -11.43
C SER A 153 6.99 -9.49 -11.54
N ASP A 154 6.49 -9.34 -12.78
CA ASP A 154 5.05 -9.49 -13.08
C ASP A 154 4.53 -10.87 -12.71
N GLY A 155 5.36 -11.92 -12.86
CA GLY A 155 4.97 -13.28 -12.47
C GLY A 155 4.74 -13.43 -10.98
N GLU A 156 5.61 -12.86 -10.16
CA GLU A 156 5.45 -12.85 -8.70
C GLU A 156 4.23 -12.02 -8.28
N LEU A 157 4.02 -10.87 -8.91
CA LEU A 157 2.84 -10.04 -8.65
C LEU A 157 1.53 -10.77 -8.99
N ILE A 158 1.46 -11.46 -10.14
CA ILE A 158 0.28 -12.24 -10.52
C ILE A 158 0.05 -13.39 -9.53
N SER A 159 1.10 -14.10 -9.13
CA SER A 159 1.00 -15.18 -8.14
C SER A 159 0.51 -14.64 -6.80
N PHE A 160 1.06 -13.54 -6.33
CA PHE A 160 0.64 -12.87 -5.11
C PHE A 160 -0.83 -12.45 -5.15
N LEU A 161 -1.29 -11.83 -6.24
CA LEU A 161 -2.68 -11.45 -6.42
C LEU A 161 -3.63 -12.66 -6.47
N ALA A 162 -3.21 -13.77 -7.09
CA ALA A 162 -3.99 -15.00 -7.10
C ALA A 162 -4.14 -15.60 -5.70
N ASP A 163 -3.06 -15.59 -4.91
CA ASP A 163 -3.08 -16.07 -3.53
C ASP A 163 -3.92 -15.15 -2.63
N MET A 164 -3.80 -13.83 -2.80
CA MET A 164 -4.65 -12.86 -2.10
C MET A 164 -6.13 -13.04 -2.44
N GLY A 165 -6.45 -13.35 -3.71
CA GLY A 165 -7.81 -13.66 -4.12
C GLY A 165 -8.40 -14.89 -3.41
N ARG A 166 -7.59 -15.94 -3.23
CA ARG A 166 -7.99 -17.14 -2.46
C ARG A 166 -8.19 -16.82 -0.99
N ILE A 167 -7.22 -16.14 -0.37
CA ILE A 167 -7.30 -15.72 1.04
C ILE A 167 -8.53 -14.83 1.27
N GLN A 168 -8.80 -13.92 0.35
CA GLN A 168 -9.98 -13.05 0.44
C GLN A 168 -11.29 -13.83 0.36
N ALA A 169 -11.38 -14.82 -0.52
CA ALA A 169 -12.56 -15.67 -0.63
C ALA A 169 -12.80 -16.45 0.67
N ASP A 170 -11.75 -17.09 1.22
CA ASP A 170 -11.80 -17.81 2.49
C ASP A 170 -12.17 -16.87 3.65
N TYR A 171 -11.54 -15.69 3.69
CA TYR A 171 -11.84 -14.70 4.72
C TYR A 171 -13.28 -14.20 4.67
N GLN A 172 -13.82 -13.94 3.47
CA GLN A 172 -15.22 -13.51 3.32
C GLN A 172 -16.19 -14.56 3.89
N HIS A 173 -15.88 -15.84 3.72
CA HIS A 173 -16.70 -16.93 4.25
C HIS A 173 -16.74 -16.96 5.79
N ILE A 174 -15.65 -16.60 6.46
CA ILE A 174 -15.56 -16.59 7.91
C ILE A 174 -15.80 -15.21 8.55
N ARG A 175 -15.78 -14.15 7.77
CA ARG A 175 -15.82 -12.75 8.25
C ARG A 175 -17.00 -12.44 9.15
N SER A 176 -18.20 -12.90 8.77
CA SER A 176 -19.42 -12.64 9.55
C SER A 176 -19.36 -13.36 10.91
N ALA A 177 -18.92 -14.62 10.93
CA ALA A 177 -18.75 -15.38 12.16
C ALA A 177 -17.70 -14.77 13.08
N LEU A 178 -16.58 -14.28 12.52
CA LEU A 178 -15.53 -13.62 13.28
C LEU A 178 -16.02 -12.29 13.91
N ASN A 179 -16.82 -11.50 13.18
CA ASN A 179 -17.43 -10.30 13.73
C ASN A 179 -18.44 -10.64 14.85
N ASP A 180 -19.22 -11.70 14.69
CA ASP A 180 -20.15 -12.17 15.73
C ASP A 180 -19.39 -12.62 16.99
N VAL A 181 -18.25 -13.30 16.83
CA VAL A 181 -17.38 -13.67 17.96
C VAL A 181 -16.92 -12.43 18.71
N ARG A 182 -16.43 -11.41 18.00
CA ARG A 182 -15.92 -10.17 18.61
C ARG A 182 -17.00 -9.37 19.34
N THR A 183 -18.24 -9.40 18.85
CA THR A 183 -19.33 -8.58 19.37
C THR A 183 -20.22 -9.31 20.37
N LYS A 184 -20.40 -10.63 20.19
CA LYS A 184 -21.34 -11.46 20.96
C LYS A 184 -20.64 -12.58 21.73
N GLY A 185 -19.33 -12.78 21.53
CA GLY A 185 -18.56 -13.88 22.12
C GLY A 185 -18.73 -15.24 21.41
N TYR A 186 -19.58 -15.33 20.38
CA TYR A 186 -19.89 -16.55 19.65
C TYR A 186 -20.23 -16.27 18.20
N GLY A 187 -19.70 -17.09 17.28
CA GLY A 187 -19.97 -17.02 15.84
C GLY A 187 -20.01 -18.39 15.20
N VAL A 188 -20.74 -18.50 14.10
CA VAL A 188 -20.89 -19.75 13.34
C VAL A 188 -20.59 -19.49 11.87
N VAL A 189 -19.67 -20.27 11.31
CA VAL A 189 -19.48 -20.35 9.86
C VAL A 189 -20.42 -21.40 9.33
N ALA A 190 -21.40 -20.97 8.55
CA ALA A 190 -22.33 -21.87 7.91
C ALA A 190 -21.64 -22.69 6.80
N PRO A 191 -22.01 -23.96 6.61
CA PRO A 191 -21.48 -24.75 5.49
C PRO A 191 -21.86 -24.14 4.16
N ALA A 192 -20.96 -24.25 3.17
CA ALA A 192 -21.30 -23.88 1.81
C ALA A 192 -22.36 -24.82 1.22
N PRO A 193 -23.18 -24.37 0.25
CA PRO A 193 -24.20 -25.22 -0.38
C PRO A 193 -23.66 -26.54 -0.95
N GLY A 194 -22.38 -26.58 -1.38
CA GLY A 194 -21.69 -27.77 -1.88
C GLY A 194 -21.21 -28.75 -0.80
N ASP A 195 -21.23 -28.36 0.48
CA ASP A 195 -20.76 -29.20 1.59
C ASP A 195 -21.89 -30.09 2.17
N LEU A 196 -23.11 -29.93 1.67
CA LEU A 196 -24.27 -30.72 2.08
C LEU A 196 -24.13 -32.17 1.62
N GLN A 197 -24.07 -33.08 2.59
CA GLN A 197 -24.14 -34.50 2.35
C GLN A 197 -25.58 -34.95 2.48
N LEU A 198 -26.14 -35.46 1.38
CA LEU A 198 -27.51 -35.94 1.32
C LEU A 198 -27.52 -37.44 1.53
N ALA A 199 -28.26 -37.91 2.53
CA ALA A 199 -28.46 -39.36 2.76
C ALA A 199 -29.55 -39.89 1.80
N GLU A 200 -29.54 -41.19 1.59
CA GLU A 200 -30.59 -41.85 0.81
C GLU A 200 -31.98 -41.63 1.43
N PRO A 201 -33.01 -41.40 0.59
CA PRO A 201 -34.37 -41.25 1.07
C PRO A 201 -34.89 -42.53 1.77
N GLU A 202 -35.39 -42.40 3.00
CA GLU A 202 -35.99 -43.49 3.76
C GLU A 202 -37.52 -43.39 3.70
N ILE A 203 -38.21 -44.53 3.42
CA ILE A 203 -39.67 -44.58 3.55
C ILE A 203 -40.03 -44.78 5.01
N VAL A 204 -40.77 -43.86 5.59
CA VAL A 204 -41.22 -43.93 6.99
C VAL A 204 -42.72 -44.06 7.08
N ARG A 205 -43.22 -44.91 8.00
CA ARG A 205 -44.65 -45.09 8.29
C ARG A 205 -44.96 -44.47 9.65
N LYS A 206 -45.87 -43.51 9.67
CA LYS A 206 -46.34 -42.82 10.87
C LYS A 206 -47.87 -42.80 10.89
N GLY A 207 -48.51 -43.43 11.90
CA GLY A 207 -49.94 -43.42 12.08
C GLY A 207 -50.74 -43.96 10.88
N GLY A 208 -50.25 -45.00 10.18
CA GLY A 208 -50.93 -45.59 9.02
C GLY A 208 -50.69 -44.90 7.68
N ARG A 209 -49.94 -43.78 7.65
CA ARG A 209 -49.55 -43.06 6.43
C ARG A 209 -48.09 -43.30 6.12
N TYR A 210 -47.78 -43.38 4.83
CA TYR A 210 -46.41 -43.43 4.33
C TYR A 210 -45.87 -42.06 4.05
N GLY A 211 -44.65 -41.77 4.42
CA GLY A 211 -43.93 -40.54 4.13
C GLY A 211 -42.49 -40.86 3.70
N VAL A 212 -41.80 -39.88 3.13
CA VAL A 212 -40.38 -39.97 2.80
C VAL A 212 -39.62 -39.10 3.78
N ARG A 213 -38.58 -39.68 4.40
CA ARG A 213 -37.66 -38.96 5.26
C ARG A 213 -36.41 -38.64 4.45
N LEU A 214 -36.10 -37.37 4.33
CA LEU A 214 -34.87 -36.88 3.73
C LEU A 214 -33.96 -36.36 4.85
N LYS A 215 -32.73 -36.84 4.86
CA LYS A 215 -31.70 -36.37 5.81
C LYS A 215 -30.58 -35.67 5.05
N ALA A 216 -30.17 -34.52 5.53
CA ALA A 216 -29.00 -33.83 5.08
C ALA A 216 -28.10 -33.52 6.27
N SER A 217 -26.78 -33.59 6.08
CA SER A 217 -25.79 -33.23 7.08
C SER A 217 -24.72 -32.32 6.46
N ALA A 218 -24.19 -31.42 7.24
CA ALA A 218 -23.09 -30.54 6.85
C ALA A 218 -22.24 -30.21 8.07
N LYS A 219 -20.96 -29.90 7.83
CA LYS A 219 -20.05 -29.49 8.89
C LYS A 219 -20.10 -27.97 9.03
N ALA A 220 -20.40 -27.47 10.23
CA ALA A 220 -20.30 -26.06 10.58
C ALA A 220 -19.09 -25.83 11.49
N ILE A 221 -18.50 -24.61 11.41
CA ILE A 221 -17.42 -24.21 12.32
C ILE A 221 -18.03 -23.29 13.37
N HIS A 222 -17.83 -23.64 14.64
CA HIS A 222 -18.27 -22.81 15.76
C HIS A 222 -17.06 -22.17 16.42
N MET A 223 -17.12 -20.86 16.61
CA MET A 223 -16.07 -20.04 17.22
C MET A 223 -16.57 -19.43 18.51
N PHE A 224 -15.77 -19.49 19.55
CA PHE A 224 -16.07 -18.91 20.86
C PHE A 224 -14.93 -18.01 21.30
N GLN A 225 -15.27 -16.89 21.91
CA GLN A 225 -14.34 -16.05 22.64
C GLN A 225 -14.37 -16.48 24.10
N THR A 226 -13.23 -16.85 24.64
CA THR A 226 -13.09 -17.26 26.04
C THR A 226 -12.03 -16.40 26.72
N ASN A 227 -12.22 -16.09 28.01
CA ASN A 227 -11.22 -15.39 28.79
C ASN A 227 -10.24 -16.43 29.38
N ILE A 228 -8.94 -16.19 29.18
CA ILE A 228 -7.88 -17.04 29.72
C ILE A 228 -7.10 -16.21 30.71
N GLU A 229 -7.06 -16.69 31.94
CA GLU A 229 -6.33 -16.05 33.03
C GLU A 229 -5.05 -16.84 33.29
N THR A 230 -3.93 -16.16 33.42
CA THR A 230 -2.68 -16.74 33.90
C THR A 230 -2.22 -16.05 35.17
N GLU A 231 -1.70 -16.81 36.09
CA GLU A 231 -1.09 -16.31 37.32
C GLU A 231 0.40 -16.56 37.26
N ILE A 232 1.18 -15.51 37.49
CA ILE A 232 2.63 -15.58 37.56
C ILE A 232 3.01 -15.54 39.04
N SER A 233 3.43 -16.68 39.58
CA SER A 233 3.85 -16.81 40.98
C SER A 233 5.30 -17.32 41.02
N PRO A 234 6.30 -16.47 40.75
CA PRO A 234 7.70 -16.87 40.77
C PRO A 234 8.10 -17.21 42.24
N GLU A 235 8.74 -18.36 42.43
CA GLU A 235 9.30 -18.72 43.73
C GLU A 235 10.55 -17.86 43.98
N ILE A 236 10.46 -16.96 44.93
CA ILE A 236 11.57 -16.07 45.33
C ILE A 236 12.13 -16.66 46.65
N GLY A 237 13.39 -17.05 46.65
CA GLY A 237 14.00 -17.69 47.82
C GLY A 237 14.21 -16.70 48.99
N GLY A 238 13.52 -16.98 50.13
CA GLY A 238 13.68 -16.31 51.43
C GLY A 238 12.80 -15.09 51.66
N GLU A 239 12.33 -14.92 52.91
CA GLU A 239 11.40 -13.84 53.31
C GLU A 239 11.97 -12.43 53.09
N ASN A 240 13.28 -12.23 53.22
CA ASN A 240 13.91 -10.92 53.01
C ASN A 240 13.99 -10.54 51.50
N ALA A 241 14.24 -11.48 50.61
CA ALA A 241 14.30 -11.23 49.16
C ALA A 241 12.90 -10.90 48.62
N SER A 242 11.85 -11.56 49.13
CA SER A 242 10.47 -11.30 48.75
C SER A 242 10.00 -9.90 49.11
N SER A 243 10.41 -9.39 50.28
CA SER A 243 10.03 -8.04 50.75
C SER A 243 10.79 -6.95 49.94
N GLU A 244 12.04 -7.18 49.55
CA GLU A 244 12.81 -6.23 48.71
C GLU A 244 12.23 -6.14 47.29
N ILE A 245 11.84 -7.28 46.68
CA ILE A 245 11.24 -7.30 45.32
C ILE A 245 9.82 -6.72 45.37
N LEU A 246 9.04 -6.99 46.42
CA LEU A 246 7.73 -6.36 46.63
C LEU A 246 7.87 -4.84 46.80
N GLY A 247 8.88 -4.39 47.57
CA GLY A 247 9.21 -2.98 47.74
C GLY A 247 9.61 -2.31 46.43
N PHE A 248 10.41 -3.00 45.58
CA PHE A 248 10.80 -2.52 44.27
C PHE A 248 9.58 -2.43 43.31
N LEU A 249 8.72 -3.44 43.29
CA LEU A 249 7.49 -3.44 42.53
C LEU A 249 6.55 -2.32 42.95
N LEU A 250 6.38 -2.11 44.23
CA LEU A 250 5.52 -1.06 44.78
C LEU A 250 6.10 0.35 44.63
N GLN A 251 7.44 0.51 44.66
CA GLN A 251 8.11 1.81 44.41
C GLN A 251 8.14 2.18 42.92
N GLY A 252 8.22 1.20 42.00
CA GLY A 252 8.12 1.41 40.56
C GLY A 252 6.67 1.62 40.08
N PHE A 253 5.70 1.38 40.94
CA PHE A 253 4.27 1.45 40.66
C PHE A 253 3.67 2.78 41.08
N ASP A 254 4.15 3.89 40.54
CA ASP A 254 3.57 5.22 40.74
C ASP A 254 2.29 5.43 39.89
N GLY A 255 1.48 4.36 39.76
CA GLY A 255 0.21 4.36 39.03
C GLY A 255 0.26 3.95 37.55
N ASP A 256 1.44 3.66 36.99
CA ASP A 256 1.60 3.26 35.58
C ASP A 256 1.79 1.74 35.47
N VAL A 257 0.68 1.06 35.22
CA VAL A 257 0.62 -0.40 35.05
C VAL A 257 1.47 -0.88 33.86
N GLU A 258 1.59 -0.07 32.79
CA GLU A 258 2.34 -0.44 31.59
C GLU A 258 3.84 -0.55 31.85
N GLN A 259 4.40 0.35 32.66
CA GLN A 259 5.82 0.29 33.03
C GLN A 259 6.15 -0.95 33.88
N LEU A 260 5.23 -1.38 34.75
CA LEU A 260 5.37 -2.60 35.52
C LEU A 260 5.47 -3.83 34.60
N TRP A 261 4.59 -3.94 33.61
CA TRP A 261 4.59 -5.06 32.67
C TRP A 261 5.83 -5.12 31.79
N GLN A 262 6.46 -3.97 31.51
CA GLN A 262 7.71 -3.88 30.74
C GLN A 262 8.97 -4.09 31.61
N SER A 263 8.83 -4.10 32.95
CA SER A 263 9.97 -4.28 33.85
C SER A 263 10.56 -5.68 33.74
N ASN A 264 11.89 -5.73 33.78
CA ASN A 264 12.66 -6.99 33.66
C ASN A 264 13.14 -7.45 35.03
N ILE A 265 12.32 -8.17 35.77
CA ILE A 265 12.62 -8.61 37.14
C ILE A 265 13.25 -9.99 37.17
N PHE A 266 12.92 -10.85 36.20
CA PHE A 266 13.34 -12.27 36.16
C PHE A 266 14.18 -12.61 34.93
N GLY A 267 14.95 -11.65 34.38
CA GLY A 267 15.72 -11.84 33.16
C GLY A 267 14.91 -11.73 31.87
N LYS A 268 13.58 -11.62 32.00
CA LYS A 268 12.64 -11.35 30.90
C LYS A 268 11.60 -10.31 31.36
N PRO A 269 11.01 -9.53 30.46
CA PRO A 269 9.88 -8.66 30.79
C PRO A 269 8.71 -9.47 31.37
N ILE A 270 8.03 -8.95 32.40
CA ILE A 270 6.87 -9.63 33.00
C ILE A 270 5.79 -9.92 31.96
N TYR A 271 5.58 -9.00 31.01
CA TYR A 271 4.66 -9.21 29.89
C TYR A 271 4.97 -10.50 29.10
N THR A 272 6.25 -10.75 28.80
CA THR A 272 6.67 -11.95 28.06
C THR A 272 6.38 -13.23 28.85
N ILE A 273 6.61 -13.21 30.17
CA ILE A 273 6.32 -14.36 31.03
C ILE A 273 4.79 -14.62 31.11
N ALA A 274 3.99 -13.55 31.17
CA ALA A 274 2.54 -13.68 31.12
C ALA A 274 2.04 -14.24 29.80
N GLN A 275 2.61 -13.78 28.70
CA GLN A 275 2.29 -14.28 27.35
C GLN A 275 2.65 -15.76 27.21
N GLU A 276 3.86 -16.17 27.62
CA GLU A 276 4.29 -17.57 27.63
C GLU A 276 3.31 -18.44 28.48
N GLY A 277 2.88 -17.95 29.64
CA GLY A 277 1.92 -18.66 30.49
C GLY A 277 0.51 -18.80 29.87
N VAL A 278 0.05 -17.81 29.12
CA VAL A 278 -1.20 -17.90 28.35
C VAL A 278 -1.06 -18.92 27.20
N GLU A 279 0.04 -18.86 26.45
CA GLU A 279 0.32 -19.78 25.34
C GLU A 279 0.42 -21.24 25.83
N GLU A 280 1.06 -21.48 26.99
CA GLU A 280 1.12 -22.80 27.61
C GLU A 280 -0.28 -23.33 27.94
N LYS A 281 -1.14 -22.53 28.57
CA LYS A 281 -2.52 -22.94 28.87
C LYS A 281 -3.33 -23.22 27.60
N LEU A 282 -3.14 -22.46 26.53
CA LEU A 282 -3.79 -22.69 25.23
C LEU A 282 -3.35 -24.01 24.60
N SER A 283 -2.05 -24.35 24.70
CA SER A 283 -1.49 -25.56 24.12
C SER A 283 -1.84 -26.83 24.90
N CYS A 284 -2.19 -26.71 26.19
CA CYS A 284 -2.46 -27.80 27.09
C CYS A 284 -3.92 -28.31 27.08
N LEU A 285 -4.77 -27.90 26.11
CA LEU A 285 -6.14 -28.40 26.00
C LEU A 285 -6.14 -29.91 25.69
N PRO A 286 -6.63 -30.80 26.64
CA PRO A 286 -6.61 -32.21 26.39
C PRO A 286 -7.51 -32.61 25.23
N THR A 287 -7.04 -33.43 24.31
CA THR A 287 -7.80 -33.93 23.15
C THR A 287 -9.15 -34.52 23.52
N LYS A 288 -9.22 -35.19 24.69
CA LYS A 288 -10.47 -35.74 25.23
C LYS A 288 -11.49 -34.66 25.59
N ALA A 289 -11.04 -33.52 26.13
CA ALA A 289 -11.92 -32.40 26.47
C ALA A 289 -12.48 -31.75 25.20
N VAL A 290 -11.64 -31.53 24.17
CA VAL A 290 -12.07 -31.02 22.87
C VAL A 290 -13.14 -31.93 22.24
N GLY A 291 -12.95 -33.26 22.24
CA GLY A 291 -13.92 -34.20 21.72
C GLY A 291 -15.27 -34.11 22.45
N LYS A 292 -15.26 -34.06 23.80
CA LYS A 292 -16.49 -33.89 24.59
C LYS A 292 -17.21 -32.58 24.33
N LEU A 293 -16.48 -31.48 24.14
CA LEU A 293 -17.06 -30.18 23.76
C LEU A 293 -17.74 -30.26 22.41
N GLN A 294 -17.09 -30.87 21.41
CA GLN A 294 -17.66 -31.07 20.08
C GLN A 294 -18.93 -31.89 20.11
N GLU A 295 -18.92 -33.04 20.80
CA GLU A 295 -20.10 -33.92 20.96
C GLU A 295 -21.26 -33.20 21.65
N THR A 296 -20.96 -32.44 22.71
CA THR A 296 -21.96 -31.67 23.44
C THR A 296 -22.58 -30.59 22.55
N LEU A 297 -21.75 -29.84 21.85
CA LEU A 297 -22.21 -28.81 20.93
C LEU A 297 -23.06 -29.39 19.79
N GLN A 298 -22.61 -30.52 19.20
CA GLN A 298 -23.34 -31.21 18.15
C GLN A 298 -24.72 -31.66 18.63
N ARG A 299 -24.82 -32.15 19.87
CA ARG A 299 -26.10 -32.55 20.49
C ARG A 299 -27.02 -31.35 20.68
N VAL A 300 -26.49 -30.23 21.22
CA VAL A 300 -27.26 -28.99 21.43
C VAL A 300 -27.84 -28.46 20.11
N VAL A 301 -27.01 -28.43 19.06
CA VAL A 301 -27.42 -27.91 17.75
C VAL A 301 -28.46 -28.83 17.08
N ASN A 302 -28.30 -30.15 17.17
CA ASN A 302 -29.17 -31.11 16.47
C ASN A 302 -30.49 -31.42 17.23
N GLU A 303 -30.47 -31.43 18.58
CA GLU A 303 -31.62 -31.82 19.40
C GLU A 303 -32.42 -30.62 19.93
N GLY A 304 -31.87 -29.40 19.82
CA GLY A 304 -32.48 -28.18 20.33
C GLY A 304 -32.31 -27.96 21.83
N SER A 305 -32.54 -26.74 22.29
CA SER A 305 -32.20 -26.24 23.63
C SER A 305 -33.12 -26.69 24.78
N GLY A 306 -33.81 -27.80 24.63
CA GLY A 306 -34.73 -28.31 25.69
C GLY A 306 -34.09 -29.12 26.81
N THR A 307 -32.81 -29.48 26.67
CA THR A 307 -32.13 -30.37 27.60
C THR A 307 -31.11 -29.63 28.45
N LEU A 308 -31.13 -29.80 29.76
CA LEU A 308 -30.11 -29.29 30.67
C LEU A 308 -28.77 -29.91 30.29
N ILE A 309 -27.80 -29.09 29.88
CA ILE A 309 -26.49 -29.56 29.46
C ILE A 309 -25.59 -29.59 30.67
N CYS A 310 -25.26 -30.80 31.12
CA CYS A 310 -24.23 -31.04 32.13
C CYS A 310 -22.98 -31.54 31.41
N ILE A 311 -21.94 -30.70 31.33
CA ILE A 311 -20.62 -31.11 30.84
C ILE A 311 -19.80 -31.58 32.02
N ILE A 312 -19.63 -32.88 32.15
CA ILE A 312 -18.71 -33.48 33.10
C ILE A 312 -17.39 -33.71 32.37
N LEU A 313 -16.39 -32.89 32.66
CA LEU A 313 -15.02 -32.96 32.12
C LEU A 313 -14.25 -34.13 32.78
#